data_efa56536acd63c9128caad88f559f61f
#
_entry.id   efa56536acd63c9128caad88f559f61f
#
_cell.length_a   1.000
_cell.length_b   1.000
_cell.length_c   1.000
_cell.angle_alpha   90.00
_cell.angle_beta   90.00
_cell.angle_gamma   90.00
#
_symmetry.space_group_name_H-M   'P 1'
#
loop_
_entity.id
_entity.type
_entity.pdbx_description
1 polymer ?
#
loop_
_entity_poly.entity_id
_entity_poly.type
_entity_poly.pdbx_seq_one_letter_code
_entity_poly.pdbx_strand_id
1 'polypeptide(L)'
;MMSSSGGTTTPHIAIIGAGAMGSVYAGMFAEAGCQTSVVDIWHDHIVAIGKNGLRLEGASGDRMIPGIVAVNDISELAAADLYVIATKADGVAAAAADIAKIINPDALVLTIQNGLGAGDRIAQHMPTDNVLLGVAEGFGASIKGPGHIHHNAMRQI
;
A
#
# COMPACT_ATOMS: atom_id res chain seq x y z
N MET A 1 37.18 -15.50 11.62
CA MET A 1 36.02 -14.80 12.20
C MET A 1 35.49 -13.83 11.15
N MET A 2 34.47 -14.22 10.42
CA MET A 2 33.77 -13.30 9.48
C MET A 2 32.56 -12.74 10.22
N SER A 3 32.66 -11.46 10.60
CA SER A 3 31.55 -10.68 11.14
C SER A 3 30.62 -10.32 9.99
N SER A 4 29.51 -11.04 9.86
CA SER A 4 28.42 -10.64 8.98
C SER A 4 27.64 -9.51 9.68
N SER A 5 27.99 -8.28 9.40
CA SER A 5 27.14 -7.13 9.68
C SER A 5 25.95 -7.18 8.72
N GLY A 6 24.96 -7.99 9.02
CA GLY A 6 23.65 -7.93 8.38
C GLY A 6 22.96 -6.62 8.80
N GLY A 7 23.24 -5.54 8.08
CA GLY A 7 22.42 -4.35 8.17
C GLY A 7 21.01 -4.73 7.72
N THR A 8 20.06 -4.73 8.66
CA THR A 8 18.63 -4.86 8.31
C THR A 8 18.25 -3.64 7.48
N THR A 9 18.20 -3.80 6.15
CA THR A 9 17.67 -2.77 5.28
C THR A 9 16.19 -2.59 5.62
N THR A 10 15.78 -1.35 5.83
CA THR A 10 14.37 -1.03 6.05
C THR A 10 13.57 -1.38 4.79
N PRO A 11 12.53 -2.23 4.87
CA PRO A 11 11.79 -2.63 3.70
C PRO A 11 11.02 -1.45 3.09
N HIS A 12 10.95 -1.43 1.76
CA HIS A 12 10.13 -0.50 1.01
C HIS A 12 8.78 -1.15 0.66
N ILE A 13 7.70 -0.53 1.11
CA ILE A 13 6.33 -0.97 0.88
C ILE A 13 5.63 0.03 -0.06
N ALA A 14 5.13 -0.45 -1.18
CA ALA A 14 4.37 0.36 -2.13
C ALA A 14 2.88 -0.02 -2.08
N ILE A 15 2.02 0.93 -1.76
CA ILE A 15 0.57 0.75 -1.73
C ILE A 15 -0.02 1.26 -3.05
N ILE A 16 -0.63 0.37 -3.81
CA ILE A 16 -1.28 0.69 -5.08
C ILE A 16 -2.78 0.84 -4.84
N GLY A 17 -3.23 2.08 -4.89
CA GLY A 17 -4.57 2.50 -4.48
C GLY A 17 -4.56 3.12 -3.08
N ALA A 18 -4.42 4.44 -3.00
CA ALA A 18 -4.44 5.20 -1.74
C ALA A 18 -5.87 5.64 -1.37
N GLY A 19 -6.86 4.78 -1.59
CA GLY A 19 -8.20 4.97 -1.07
C GLY A 19 -8.23 4.89 0.46
N ALA A 20 -9.42 4.78 1.05
CA ALA A 20 -9.57 4.74 2.51
C ALA A 20 -8.72 3.63 3.15
N MET A 21 -8.85 2.40 2.66
CA MET A 21 -8.12 1.24 3.20
C MET A 21 -6.62 1.32 2.91
N GLY A 22 -6.24 1.59 1.65
CA GLY A 22 -4.83 1.70 1.26
C GLY A 22 -4.08 2.78 2.04
N SER A 23 -4.74 3.91 2.33
CA SER A 23 -4.14 4.96 3.16
C SER A 23 -3.92 4.52 4.60
N VAL A 24 -4.84 3.74 5.20
CA VAL A 24 -4.61 3.22 6.56
C VAL A 24 -3.42 2.25 6.58
N TYR A 25 -3.32 1.33 5.61
CA TYR A 25 -2.15 0.45 5.49
C TYR A 25 -0.86 1.26 5.32
N ALA A 26 -0.87 2.27 4.43
CA ALA A 26 0.30 3.12 4.23
C ALA A 26 0.75 3.81 5.53
N GLY A 27 -0.19 4.38 6.28
CA GLY A 27 0.10 5.00 7.56
C GLY A 27 0.69 4.02 8.57
N MET A 28 0.11 2.85 8.70
CA MET A 28 0.57 1.83 9.65
C MET A 28 1.97 1.31 9.30
N PHE A 29 2.28 1.08 8.02
CA PHE A 29 3.63 0.69 7.60
C PHE A 29 4.65 1.81 7.83
N ALA A 30 4.30 3.06 7.54
CA ALA A 30 5.18 4.20 7.81
C ALA A 30 5.48 4.36 9.31
N GLU A 31 4.47 4.22 10.17
CA GLU A 31 4.64 4.26 11.63
C GLU A 31 5.46 3.08 12.16
N ALA A 32 5.40 1.92 11.50
CA ALA A 32 6.26 0.77 11.81
C ALA A 32 7.72 0.95 11.37
N GLY A 33 8.05 2.07 10.73
CA GLY A 33 9.41 2.40 10.29
C GLY A 33 9.76 1.91 8.89
N CYS A 34 8.79 1.40 8.12
CA CYS A 34 9.01 1.02 6.73
C CYS A 34 9.13 2.25 5.82
N GLN A 35 9.98 2.19 4.79
CA GLN A 35 9.86 3.12 3.68
C GLN A 35 8.51 2.87 3.01
N THR A 36 7.69 3.88 2.90
CA THR A 36 6.32 3.70 2.41
C THR A 36 6.02 4.66 1.28
N SER A 37 5.47 4.11 0.20
CA SER A 37 5.00 4.86 -0.97
C SER A 37 3.55 4.55 -1.26
N VAL A 38 2.82 5.52 -1.79
CA VAL A 38 1.44 5.34 -2.26
C VAL A 38 1.29 5.81 -3.69
N VAL A 39 0.49 5.09 -4.48
CA VAL A 39 0.11 5.46 -5.84
C VAL A 39 -1.40 5.55 -5.92
N ASP A 40 -1.91 6.66 -6.42
CA ASP A 40 -3.34 6.83 -6.68
C ASP A 40 -3.58 7.86 -7.79
N ILE A 41 -4.65 7.67 -8.55
CA ILE A 41 -5.08 8.61 -9.59
C ILE A 41 -5.69 9.89 -9.03
N TRP A 42 -6.09 9.90 -7.75
CA TRP A 42 -6.68 11.08 -7.12
C TRP A 42 -5.61 12.11 -6.74
N HIS A 43 -5.37 13.02 -7.67
CA HIS A 43 -4.29 14.00 -7.59
C HIS A 43 -4.28 14.83 -6.29
N ASP A 44 -5.43 15.36 -5.87
CA ASP A 44 -5.50 16.21 -4.66
C ASP A 44 -5.10 15.44 -3.40
N HIS A 45 -5.45 14.15 -3.34
CA HIS A 45 -5.09 13.28 -2.23
C HIS A 45 -3.57 13.04 -2.18
N ILE A 46 -2.98 12.74 -3.33
CA ILE A 46 -1.54 12.52 -3.48
C ILE A 46 -0.75 13.79 -3.12
N VAL A 47 -1.18 14.95 -3.62
CA VAL A 47 -0.56 16.25 -3.28
C VAL A 47 -0.66 16.52 -1.78
N ALA A 48 -1.81 16.28 -1.16
CA ALA A 48 -2.01 16.51 0.27
C ALA A 48 -1.10 15.62 1.12
N ILE A 49 -0.99 14.33 0.80
CA ILE A 49 -0.10 13.39 1.50
C ILE A 49 1.36 13.81 1.35
N GLY A 50 1.81 14.10 0.13
CA GLY A 50 3.20 14.48 -0.15
C GLY A 50 3.62 15.78 0.53
N LYS A 51 2.70 16.76 0.62
CA LYS A 51 2.99 18.08 1.17
C LYS A 51 2.85 18.12 2.70
N ASN A 52 1.80 17.52 3.24
CA ASN A 52 1.40 17.69 4.65
C ASN A 52 1.55 16.42 5.47
N GLY A 53 1.76 15.26 4.84
CA GLY A 53 1.64 13.95 5.46
C GLY A 53 0.20 13.42 5.40
N LEU A 54 0.01 12.20 5.86
CA LEU A 54 -1.28 11.52 5.92
C LEU A 54 -1.89 11.67 7.32
N ARG A 55 -3.08 12.26 7.43
CA ARG A 55 -3.81 12.28 8.68
C ARG A 55 -4.68 11.03 8.81
N LEU A 56 -4.41 10.25 9.86
CA LEU A 56 -5.29 9.18 10.31
C LEU A 56 -5.95 9.57 11.62
N GLU A 57 -7.27 9.41 11.69
CA GLU A 57 -8.04 9.60 12.92
C GLU A 57 -8.97 8.41 13.18
N GLY A 58 -9.61 8.34 14.33
CA GLY A 58 -10.60 7.31 14.68
C GLY A 58 -10.04 6.19 15.53
N ALA A 59 -10.35 4.94 15.22
CA ALA A 59 -10.06 3.78 16.07
C ALA A 59 -8.58 3.60 16.44
N SER A 60 -7.66 4.04 15.58
CA SER A 60 -6.22 3.97 15.82
C SER A 60 -5.59 5.26 16.37
N GLY A 61 -6.40 6.22 16.81
CA GLY A 61 -5.96 7.54 17.29
C GLY A 61 -5.95 8.60 16.19
N ASP A 62 -5.70 9.87 16.57
CA ASP A 62 -5.62 11.01 15.63
C ASP A 62 -4.17 11.51 15.58
N ARG A 63 -3.57 11.44 14.39
CA ARG A 63 -2.18 11.87 14.16
C ARG A 63 -1.90 12.16 12.69
N MET A 64 -0.85 12.94 12.49
CA MET A 64 -0.28 13.22 11.17
C MET A 64 0.95 12.34 10.96
N ILE A 65 1.00 11.62 9.86
CA ILE A 65 2.08 10.69 9.50
C ILE A 65 2.87 11.28 8.34
N PRO A 66 4.08 11.77 8.58
CA PRO A 66 4.94 12.33 7.54
C PRO A 66 5.75 11.25 6.81
N GLY A 67 6.41 11.65 5.72
CA GLY A 67 7.45 10.83 5.08
C GLY A 67 6.94 9.77 4.11
N ILE A 68 5.64 9.71 3.84
CA ILE A 68 5.08 8.84 2.81
C ILE A 68 5.34 9.48 1.43
N VAL A 69 5.98 8.75 0.54
CA VAL A 69 6.16 9.16 -0.86
C VAL A 69 4.84 8.95 -1.60
N ALA A 70 4.27 10.00 -2.16
CA ALA A 70 2.97 9.95 -2.80
C ALA A 70 3.08 10.40 -4.26
N VAL A 71 2.67 9.52 -5.19
CA VAL A 71 2.80 9.75 -6.64
C VAL A 71 1.52 9.36 -7.38
N ASN A 72 1.31 9.92 -8.55
CA ASN A 72 0.16 9.59 -9.38
C ASN A 72 0.44 8.45 -10.37
N ASP A 73 1.69 8.15 -10.66
CA ASP A 73 2.10 7.10 -11.59
C ASP A 73 3.13 6.16 -10.93
N ILE A 74 2.94 4.86 -11.09
CA ILE A 74 3.84 3.85 -10.52
C ILE A 74 5.27 3.95 -11.08
N SER A 75 5.44 4.46 -12.30
CA SER A 75 6.75 4.65 -12.92
C SER A 75 7.63 5.68 -12.18
N GLU A 76 7.04 6.48 -11.32
CA GLU A 76 7.75 7.43 -10.46
C GLU A 76 8.32 6.79 -9.19
N LEU A 77 7.95 5.53 -8.90
CA LEU A 77 8.42 4.81 -7.71
C LEU A 77 9.77 4.11 -7.95
N ALA A 78 10.59 4.09 -6.91
CA ALA A 78 11.65 3.09 -6.80
C ALA A 78 11.03 1.70 -6.61
N ALA A 79 11.75 0.65 -7.03
CA ALA A 79 11.31 -0.73 -6.81
C ALA A 79 11.10 -1.00 -5.30
N ALA A 80 10.02 -1.69 -4.98
CA ALA A 80 9.63 -2.02 -3.62
C ALA A 80 9.87 -3.51 -3.31
N ASP A 81 9.96 -3.83 -2.03
CA ASP A 81 10.07 -5.22 -1.53
C ASP A 81 8.68 -5.86 -1.43
N LEU A 82 7.65 -5.06 -1.17
CA LEU A 82 6.26 -5.48 -1.11
C LEU A 82 5.35 -4.47 -1.83
N TYR A 83 4.54 -4.96 -2.74
CA TYR A 83 3.45 -4.21 -3.36
C TYR A 83 2.12 -4.64 -2.77
N VAL A 84 1.36 -3.72 -2.19
CA VAL A 84 0.01 -3.99 -1.67
C VAL A 84 -1.01 -3.40 -2.65
N ILE A 85 -1.77 -4.28 -3.29
CA ILE A 85 -2.88 -3.85 -4.17
C ILE A 85 -4.09 -3.58 -3.29
N ALA A 86 -4.41 -2.30 -3.12
CA ALA A 86 -5.53 -1.80 -2.30
C ALA A 86 -6.58 -1.04 -3.14
N THR A 87 -6.57 -1.22 -4.46
CA THR A 87 -7.57 -0.69 -5.37
C THR A 87 -8.94 -1.37 -5.14
N LYS A 88 -10.00 -0.85 -5.75
CA LYS A 88 -11.24 -1.60 -5.90
C LYS A 88 -11.02 -2.83 -6.80
N ALA A 89 -11.95 -3.80 -6.74
CA ALA A 89 -11.80 -5.07 -7.45
C ALA A 89 -11.60 -4.93 -8.97
N ASP A 90 -12.18 -3.91 -9.59
CA ASP A 90 -12.03 -3.56 -11.00
C ASP A 90 -10.64 -3.00 -11.35
N GLY A 91 -9.93 -2.43 -10.38
CA GLY A 91 -8.58 -1.89 -10.55
C GLY A 91 -7.45 -2.91 -10.40
N VAL A 92 -7.72 -4.14 -9.95
CA VAL A 92 -6.67 -5.13 -9.63
C VAL A 92 -5.84 -5.52 -10.86
N ALA A 93 -6.48 -5.75 -12.01
CA ALA A 93 -5.78 -6.14 -13.23
C ALA A 93 -4.83 -5.04 -13.73
N ALA A 94 -5.30 -3.77 -13.72
CA ALA A 94 -4.48 -2.63 -14.11
C ALA A 94 -3.29 -2.45 -13.14
N ALA A 95 -3.53 -2.53 -11.84
CA ALA A 95 -2.47 -2.46 -10.83
C ALA A 95 -1.43 -3.56 -11.02
N ALA A 96 -1.86 -4.81 -11.27
CA ALA A 96 -0.96 -5.92 -11.54
C ALA A 96 -0.13 -5.71 -12.81
N ALA A 97 -0.74 -5.21 -13.88
CA ALA A 97 -0.05 -4.90 -15.13
C ALA A 97 1.02 -3.81 -14.94
N ASP A 98 0.73 -2.81 -14.12
CA ASP A 98 1.69 -1.73 -13.83
C ASP A 98 2.82 -2.20 -12.91
N ILE A 99 2.51 -2.97 -11.87
CA ILE A 99 3.52 -3.59 -11.00
C ILE A 99 4.47 -4.48 -11.81
N ALA A 100 3.94 -5.28 -12.75
CA ALA A 100 4.72 -6.19 -13.59
C ALA A 100 5.84 -5.49 -14.39
N LYS A 101 5.71 -4.20 -14.65
CA LYS A 101 6.72 -3.40 -15.39
C LYS A 101 7.93 -3.03 -14.54
N ILE A 102 7.79 -2.99 -13.21
CA ILE A 102 8.80 -2.46 -12.30
C ILE A 102 9.22 -3.42 -11.18
N ILE A 103 8.53 -4.54 -11.02
CA ILE A 103 8.73 -5.47 -9.91
C ILE A 103 10.09 -6.20 -10.01
N ASN A 104 10.79 -6.28 -8.89
CA ASN A 104 11.94 -7.18 -8.77
C ASN A 104 11.49 -8.64 -8.58
N PRO A 105 12.27 -9.63 -9.06
CA PRO A 105 11.89 -11.05 -8.97
C PRO A 105 11.61 -11.57 -7.56
N ASP A 106 12.27 -10.99 -6.55
CA ASP A 106 12.14 -11.42 -5.15
C ASP A 106 11.06 -10.65 -4.38
N ALA A 107 10.46 -9.62 -5.00
CA ALA A 107 9.44 -8.82 -4.34
C ALA A 107 8.12 -9.58 -4.19
N LEU A 108 7.39 -9.26 -3.14
CA LEU A 108 6.07 -9.83 -2.84
C LEU A 108 4.96 -8.93 -3.37
N VAL A 109 3.84 -9.53 -3.71
CA VAL A 109 2.59 -8.82 -4.03
C VAL A 109 1.48 -9.32 -3.11
N LEU A 110 0.89 -8.42 -2.35
CA LEU A 110 -0.26 -8.71 -1.49
C LEU A 110 -1.51 -8.05 -2.08
N THR A 111 -2.57 -8.82 -2.25
CA THR A 111 -3.88 -8.29 -2.62
C THR A 111 -4.84 -8.43 -1.44
N ILE A 112 -5.60 -7.38 -1.14
CA ILE A 112 -6.48 -7.29 0.04
C ILE A 112 -7.96 -7.05 -0.32
N GLN A 113 -8.34 -7.25 -1.59
CA GLN A 113 -9.71 -7.05 -2.04
C GLN A 113 -10.65 -8.07 -1.44
N ASN A 114 -11.86 -7.60 -1.12
CA ASN A 114 -12.98 -8.48 -0.80
C ASN A 114 -13.48 -9.20 -2.06
N GLY A 115 -13.78 -10.47 -1.94
CA GLY A 115 -14.36 -11.28 -3.02
C GLY A 115 -13.34 -12.17 -3.74
N LEU A 116 -13.86 -12.96 -4.68
CA LEU A 116 -13.11 -13.95 -5.44
C LEU A 116 -12.48 -13.34 -6.70
N GLY A 117 -11.41 -13.98 -7.19
CA GLY A 117 -10.84 -13.71 -8.52
C GLY A 117 -9.76 -12.64 -8.56
N ALA A 118 -9.30 -12.09 -7.42
CA ALA A 118 -8.16 -11.16 -7.43
C ALA A 118 -6.87 -11.87 -7.89
N GLY A 119 -6.61 -13.07 -7.40
CA GLY A 119 -5.46 -13.87 -7.83
C GLY A 119 -5.48 -14.20 -9.32
N ASP A 120 -6.64 -14.55 -9.87
CA ASP A 120 -6.78 -14.86 -11.30
C ASP A 120 -6.50 -13.63 -12.18
N ARG A 121 -6.93 -12.44 -11.73
CA ARG A 121 -6.64 -11.18 -12.43
C ARG A 121 -5.14 -10.84 -12.41
N ILE A 122 -4.47 -11.07 -11.28
CA ILE A 122 -3.03 -10.87 -11.14
C ILE A 122 -2.25 -11.86 -12.01
N ALA A 123 -2.68 -13.13 -12.04
CA ALA A 123 -2.05 -14.20 -12.81
C ALA A 123 -2.02 -13.93 -14.33
N GLN A 124 -2.88 -13.05 -14.83
CA GLN A 124 -2.87 -12.64 -16.24
C GLN A 124 -1.68 -11.71 -16.59
N HIS A 125 -1.03 -11.13 -15.59
CA HIS A 125 -0.01 -10.10 -15.81
C HIS A 125 1.35 -10.45 -15.24
N MET A 126 1.42 -11.37 -14.25
CA MET A 126 2.68 -11.78 -13.62
C MET A 126 2.60 -13.20 -13.07
N PRO A 127 3.77 -13.87 -12.85
CA PRO A 127 3.83 -15.11 -12.07
C PRO A 127 3.27 -14.93 -10.66
N THR A 128 2.65 -15.98 -10.10
CA THR A 128 1.94 -15.91 -8.82
C THR A 128 2.68 -16.53 -7.64
N ASP A 129 3.91 -17.00 -7.85
CA ASP A 129 4.72 -17.64 -6.79
C ASP A 129 4.94 -16.73 -5.57
N ASN A 130 5.04 -15.42 -5.80
CA ASN A 130 5.23 -14.40 -4.78
C ASN A 130 3.95 -13.58 -4.50
N VAL A 131 2.78 -14.08 -4.90
CA VAL A 131 1.49 -13.40 -4.67
C VAL A 131 0.81 -13.96 -3.42
N LEU A 132 0.48 -13.07 -2.51
CA LEU A 132 -0.24 -13.35 -1.27
C LEU A 132 -1.69 -12.87 -1.40
N LEU A 133 -2.63 -13.72 -1.04
CA LEU A 133 -4.05 -13.38 -0.99
C LEU A 133 -4.41 -13.06 0.46
N GLY A 134 -4.70 -11.80 0.75
CA GLY A 134 -5.08 -11.34 2.08
C GLY A 134 -6.58 -11.08 2.19
N VAL A 135 -7.10 -11.22 3.40
CA VAL A 135 -8.47 -10.85 3.76
C VAL A 135 -8.42 -9.81 4.87
N ALA A 136 -8.99 -8.63 4.62
CA ALA A 136 -9.11 -7.57 5.62
C ALA A 136 -10.43 -7.78 6.39
N GLU A 137 -10.36 -8.46 7.54
CA GLU A 137 -11.52 -8.73 8.38
C GLU A 137 -11.63 -7.74 9.54
N GLY A 138 -12.84 -7.24 9.81
CA GLY A 138 -13.11 -6.34 10.93
C GLY A 138 -12.40 -4.99 10.84
N PHE A 139 -12.00 -4.60 9.64
CA PHE A 139 -11.24 -3.40 9.32
C PHE A 139 -12.09 -2.49 8.45
N GLY A 140 -12.22 -1.23 8.81
CA GLY A 140 -13.02 -0.27 8.07
C GLY A 140 -12.40 1.12 8.08
N ALA A 141 -12.50 1.81 6.96
CA ALA A 141 -12.01 3.17 6.82
C ALA A 141 -12.90 3.99 5.89
N SER A 142 -12.91 5.29 6.08
CA SER A 142 -13.61 6.25 5.23
C SER A 142 -12.76 7.48 4.95
N ILE A 143 -12.92 8.05 3.76
CA ILE A 143 -12.23 9.27 3.35
C ILE A 143 -12.97 10.47 3.94
N LYS A 144 -12.25 11.37 4.62
CA LYS A 144 -12.76 12.66 5.12
C LYS A 144 -12.44 13.80 4.17
N GLY A 145 -11.35 13.69 3.44
CA GLY A 145 -10.87 14.65 2.47
C GLY A 145 -9.48 14.28 1.95
N PRO A 146 -8.89 15.08 1.07
CA PRO A 146 -7.52 14.87 0.60
C PRO A 146 -6.53 14.75 1.77
N GLY A 147 -5.76 13.65 1.81
CA GLY A 147 -4.79 13.39 2.87
C GLY A 147 -5.39 13.12 4.26
N HIS A 148 -6.71 12.93 4.38
CA HIS A 148 -7.38 12.74 5.65
C HIS A 148 -8.34 11.55 5.63
N ILE A 149 -8.05 10.56 6.46
CA ILE A 149 -8.76 9.28 6.55
C ILE A 149 -9.25 9.05 7.98
N HIS A 150 -10.48 8.57 8.10
CA HIS A 150 -11.04 8.08 9.35
C HIS A 150 -10.97 6.55 9.37
N HIS A 151 -10.28 6.00 10.36
CA HIS A 151 -10.20 4.58 10.64
C HIS A 151 -11.41 4.18 11.49
N ASN A 152 -12.43 3.59 10.86
CA ASN A 152 -13.73 3.35 11.49
C ASN A 152 -13.65 2.28 12.58
N ALA A 153 -12.94 1.17 12.29
CA ALA A 153 -12.81 0.05 13.21
C ALA A 153 -11.55 -0.75 12.90
N MET A 154 -10.97 -1.31 13.94
CA MET A 154 -9.89 -2.28 13.88
C MET A 154 -10.19 -3.38 14.90
N ARG A 155 -10.46 -4.61 14.43
CA ARG A 155 -10.33 -5.79 15.29
C ARG A 155 -8.88 -6.20 15.31
N GLN A 156 -8.34 -6.49 16.47
CA GLN A 156 -7.02 -7.13 16.57
C GLN A 156 -7.13 -8.50 15.87
N ILE A 157 -6.21 -8.73 14.97
CA ILE A 157 -5.97 -10.04 14.39
C ILE A 157 -5.11 -10.82 15.36
#